data_fdcde6540cfc7c7e441fb9a19898af69
#
_entry.id   fdcde6540cfc7c7e441fb9a19898af69
#
_cell.length_a   1.000
_cell.length_b   1.000
_cell.length_c   1.000
_cell.angle_alpha   90.00
_cell.angle_beta   90.00
_cell.angle_gamma   90.00
#
_symmetry.space_group_name_H-M   'P 1'
#
loop_
_entity.id
_entity.type
_entity.pdbx_description
1 polymer ?
#
loop_
_entity_poly.entity_id
_entity_poly.type
_entity_poly.pdbx_seq_one_letter_code
_entity_poly.pdbx_strand_id
1 'polypeptide(L)'
;MPYYDSRKKITVASYDDVFSPELIAAIDAASAQMGPFELTRQFLYFYMSEQGIFDDELWECVHDLSESSFGDADYWNKLDRVYNEYGPDYSDESDLDPQKEPERWNQVATGVTVMDSLLCGVRDSIKNLPFHACYNVKDYEWSYGRIRESIESLAYASRFRHGLPPELVAEIDAATAKLGPLRFTKKFLHNHLLDHGICSGEVWECVAELSEFSCKDSSYIGRLEQLSKKYDEDYCSGIDYEPEQLKTLVAHMSVIDGILRGLGGPVEEFPYHTCYAMLDSRWDFDKLIEKVKSLE
;
A
#
# COMPACT_ATOMS: atom_id res chain seq x y z
N MET A 1 -1.18 26.59 17.32
CA MET A 1 -0.63 26.59 15.93
C MET A 1 -1.47 27.52 15.09
N PRO A 2 -0.94 28.26 14.11
CA PRO A 2 -1.79 29.13 13.30
C PRO A 2 -2.74 28.26 12.47
N TYR A 3 -4.03 28.58 12.55
CA TYR A 3 -5.11 28.01 11.74
C TYR A 3 -4.76 28.15 10.26
N TYR A 4 -4.56 27.04 9.59
CA TYR A 4 -4.25 27.01 8.17
C TYR A 4 -5.57 27.03 7.42
N ASP A 5 -5.97 28.22 6.93
CA ASP A 5 -7.10 28.35 6.03
C ASP A 5 -6.72 27.72 4.69
N SER A 6 -7.10 26.44 4.50
CA SER A 6 -6.86 25.66 3.27
C SER A 6 -7.43 26.32 2.00
N ARG A 7 -8.29 27.34 2.18
CA ARG A 7 -8.82 28.18 1.09
C ARG A 7 -7.80 29.20 0.58
N LYS A 8 -6.73 29.47 1.35
CA LYS A 8 -5.62 30.29 0.84
C LYS A 8 -4.79 29.43 -0.09
N LYS A 9 -4.74 29.81 -1.38
CA LYS A 9 -3.80 29.27 -2.35
C LYS A 9 -2.43 29.20 -1.68
N ILE A 10 -1.99 27.97 -1.34
CA ILE A 10 -0.59 27.76 -1.00
C ILE A 10 0.15 27.90 -2.31
N THR A 11 0.58 29.10 -2.62
CA THR A 11 1.68 29.29 -3.55
C THR A 11 2.92 28.91 -2.74
N VAL A 12 3.23 27.63 -2.66
CA VAL A 12 4.58 27.22 -2.28
C VAL A 12 5.48 27.83 -3.34
N ALA A 13 6.27 28.82 -2.97
CA ALA A 13 7.06 29.60 -3.92
C ALA A 13 8.02 28.70 -4.71
N SER A 14 8.48 27.61 -4.11
CA SER A 14 9.13 26.45 -4.74
C SER A 14 9.22 25.36 -3.68
N TYR A 15 8.99 24.09 -4.06
CA TYR A 15 9.28 22.96 -3.17
C TYR A 15 10.78 22.86 -2.84
N ASP A 16 11.62 23.44 -3.69
CA ASP A 16 13.07 23.54 -3.50
C ASP A 16 13.45 24.31 -2.22
N ASP A 17 12.57 25.22 -1.75
CA ASP A 17 12.78 25.97 -0.51
C ASP A 17 12.33 25.18 0.74
N VAL A 18 11.57 24.11 0.57
CA VAL A 18 10.94 23.35 1.66
C VAL A 18 11.53 21.95 1.81
N PHE A 19 11.74 21.26 0.70
CA PHE A 19 12.25 19.89 0.70
C PHE A 19 13.75 19.84 0.41
N SER A 20 14.41 18.81 0.96
CA SER A 20 15.79 18.55 0.58
C SER A 20 15.89 18.10 -0.89
N PRO A 21 17.01 18.40 -1.58
CA PRO A 21 17.21 17.94 -2.96
C PRO A 21 17.05 16.42 -3.13
N GLU A 22 17.43 15.65 -2.10
CA GLU A 22 17.32 14.19 -2.11
C GLU A 22 15.85 13.74 -2.06
N LEU A 23 15.01 14.41 -1.28
CA LEU A 23 13.58 14.10 -1.21
C LEU A 23 12.88 14.47 -2.52
N ILE A 24 13.20 15.64 -3.09
CA ILE A 24 12.68 16.05 -4.41
C ILE A 24 13.02 15.00 -5.46
N ALA A 25 14.30 14.59 -5.52
CA ALA A 25 14.74 13.58 -6.48
C ALA A 25 14.03 12.23 -6.27
N ALA A 26 13.75 11.81 -5.04
CA ALA A 26 13.01 10.59 -4.73
C ALA A 26 11.54 10.69 -5.20
N ILE A 27 10.86 11.82 -4.94
CA ILE A 27 9.48 12.05 -5.39
C ILE A 27 9.40 12.08 -6.92
N ASP A 28 10.32 12.79 -7.58
CA ASP A 28 10.37 12.88 -9.05
C ASP A 28 10.61 11.50 -9.68
N ALA A 29 11.56 10.74 -9.16
CA ALA A 29 11.86 9.39 -9.65
C ALA A 29 10.67 8.44 -9.47
N ALA A 30 10.03 8.46 -8.31
CA ALA A 30 8.85 7.66 -8.03
C ALA A 30 7.66 8.09 -8.91
N SER A 31 7.43 9.40 -9.08
CA SER A 31 6.38 9.94 -9.94
C SER A 31 6.60 9.59 -11.42
N ALA A 32 7.84 9.60 -11.88
CA ALA A 32 8.17 9.18 -13.25
C ALA A 32 7.91 7.69 -13.49
N GLN A 33 8.04 6.87 -12.46
CA GLN A 33 7.84 5.43 -12.52
C GLN A 33 6.38 5.01 -12.38
N MET A 34 5.65 5.57 -11.41
CA MET A 34 4.29 5.17 -11.04
C MET A 34 3.22 6.08 -11.64
N GLY A 35 3.58 7.30 -12.00
CA GLY A 35 2.65 8.38 -12.22
C GLY A 35 2.28 9.13 -10.93
N PRO A 36 1.95 10.43 -11.02
CA PRO A 36 1.69 11.27 -9.85
C PRO A 36 0.44 10.85 -9.06
N PHE A 37 -0.60 10.40 -9.72
CA PHE A 37 -1.83 9.92 -9.06
C PHE A 37 -1.56 8.65 -8.24
N GLU A 38 -0.91 7.67 -8.86
CA GLU A 38 -0.63 6.40 -8.21
C GLU A 38 0.30 6.58 -7.02
N LEU A 39 1.38 7.33 -7.19
CA LEU A 39 2.29 7.64 -6.09
C LEU A 39 1.56 8.32 -4.93
N THR A 40 0.70 9.31 -5.22
CA THR A 40 -0.06 10.00 -4.18
C THR A 40 -1.02 9.07 -3.46
N ARG A 41 -1.77 8.24 -4.19
CA ARG A 41 -2.68 7.26 -3.59
C ARG A 41 -1.94 6.29 -2.67
N GLN A 42 -0.90 5.66 -3.17
CA GLN A 42 -0.10 4.70 -2.42
C GLN A 42 0.52 5.33 -1.16
N PHE A 43 1.04 6.55 -1.29
CA PHE A 43 1.63 7.27 -0.17
C PHE A 43 0.60 7.62 0.91
N LEU A 44 -0.59 8.11 0.52
CA LEU A 44 -1.66 8.43 1.46
C LEU A 44 -2.24 7.16 2.10
N TYR A 45 -2.42 6.06 1.34
CA TYR A 45 -2.81 4.78 1.91
C TYR A 45 -1.81 4.26 2.94
N PHE A 46 -0.51 4.33 2.61
CA PHE A 46 0.53 3.94 3.53
C PHE A 46 0.50 4.80 4.80
N TYR A 47 0.36 6.12 4.65
CA TYR A 47 0.24 7.04 5.78
C TYR A 47 -0.97 6.72 6.67
N MET A 48 -2.16 6.57 6.09
CA MET A 48 -3.37 6.22 6.84
C MET A 48 -3.23 4.88 7.58
N SER A 49 -2.67 3.87 6.92
CA SER A 49 -2.44 2.55 7.52
C SER A 49 -1.48 2.62 8.71
N GLU A 50 -0.39 3.38 8.60
CA GLU A 50 0.58 3.61 9.68
C GLU A 50 -0.03 4.34 10.88
N GLN A 51 -1.05 5.18 10.62
CA GLN A 51 -1.81 5.86 11.68
C GLN A 51 -2.96 5.00 12.23
N GLY A 52 -3.17 3.81 11.69
CA GLY A 52 -4.27 2.92 12.09
C GLY A 52 -5.65 3.44 11.70
N ILE A 53 -5.74 4.28 10.67
CA ILE A 53 -6.99 4.90 10.21
C ILE A 53 -7.56 4.09 9.05
N PHE A 54 -8.76 3.55 9.27
CA PHE A 54 -9.50 2.72 8.30
C PHE A 54 -10.91 3.28 8.09
N ASP A 55 -10.99 4.60 7.87
CA ASP A 55 -12.23 5.29 7.58
C ASP A 55 -12.63 5.10 6.12
N ASP A 56 -13.79 4.49 5.88
CA ASP A 56 -14.24 4.10 4.53
C ASP A 56 -14.36 5.30 3.59
N GLU A 57 -14.90 6.45 4.05
CA GLU A 57 -15.07 7.64 3.20
C GLU A 57 -13.73 8.28 2.83
N LEU A 58 -12.80 8.32 3.78
CA LEU A 58 -11.45 8.82 3.55
C LEU A 58 -10.69 7.94 2.56
N TRP A 59 -10.80 6.61 2.72
CA TRP A 59 -10.23 5.64 1.79
C TRP A 59 -10.81 5.78 0.38
N GLU A 60 -12.13 5.95 0.26
CA GLU A 60 -12.77 6.18 -1.02
C GLU A 60 -12.33 7.49 -1.69
N CYS A 61 -12.11 8.57 -0.93
CA CYS A 61 -11.59 9.82 -1.48
C CYS A 61 -10.20 9.62 -2.11
N VAL A 62 -9.34 8.85 -1.45
CA VAL A 62 -8.00 8.52 -1.98
C VAL A 62 -8.11 7.55 -3.17
N HIS A 63 -9.00 6.55 -3.09
CA HIS A 63 -9.22 5.56 -4.16
C HIS A 63 -9.68 6.22 -5.47
N ASP A 64 -10.61 7.15 -5.37
CA ASP A 64 -11.22 7.82 -6.53
C ASP A 64 -10.28 8.84 -7.19
N LEU A 65 -9.13 9.13 -6.57
CA LEU A 65 -8.15 10.06 -7.12
C LEU A 65 -7.58 9.53 -8.45
N SER A 66 -7.91 10.21 -9.53
CA SER A 66 -7.50 9.85 -10.91
C SER A 66 -7.47 11.07 -11.81
N GLU A 67 -7.00 10.91 -13.03
CA GLU A 67 -7.04 12.00 -14.03
C GLU A 67 -8.47 12.45 -14.33
N SER A 68 -9.43 11.52 -14.37
CA SER A 68 -10.85 11.83 -14.60
C SER A 68 -11.50 12.56 -13.42
N SER A 69 -11.16 12.20 -12.20
CA SER A 69 -11.72 12.84 -11.00
C SER A 69 -11.23 14.29 -10.81
N PHE A 70 -10.07 14.61 -11.38
CA PHE A 70 -9.51 15.97 -11.30
C PHE A 70 -10.36 17.05 -11.95
N GLY A 71 -11.19 16.69 -12.93
CA GLY A 71 -12.15 17.57 -13.59
C GLY A 71 -13.60 17.39 -13.13
N ASP A 72 -13.86 16.46 -12.20
CA ASP A 72 -15.20 16.05 -11.80
C ASP A 72 -15.71 16.87 -10.60
N ALA A 73 -16.82 17.57 -10.81
CA ALA A 73 -17.47 18.36 -9.76
C ALA A 73 -17.99 17.50 -8.61
N ASP A 74 -18.42 16.28 -8.87
CA ASP A 74 -18.95 15.37 -7.83
C ASP A 74 -17.81 14.88 -6.93
N TYR A 75 -16.63 14.62 -7.48
CA TYR A 75 -15.45 14.32 -6.69
C TYR A 75 -15.05 15.49 -5.78
N TRP A 76 -15.08 16.72 -6.30
CA TRP A 76 -14.84 17.92 -5.51
C TRP A 76 -15.82 18.09 -4.36
N ASN A 77 -17.10 17.91 -4.64
CA ASN A 77 -18.15 18.00 -3.63
C ASN A 77 -17.98 16.94 -2.54
N LYS A 78 -17.52 15.74 -2.92
CA LYS A 78 -17.19 14.68 -1.99
C LYS A 78 -16.02 15.08 -1.08
N LEU A 79 -14.93 15.59 -1.64
CA LEU A 79 -13.78 16.07 -0.87
C LEU A 79 -14.17 17.19 0.12
N ASP A 80 -14.92 18.19 -0.34
CA ASP A 80 -15.37 19.29 0.52
C ASP A 80 -16.29 18.81 1.65
N ARG A 81 -17.15 17.83 1.39
CA ARG A 81 -18.01 17.23 2.42
C ARG A 81 -17.17 16.53 3.49
N VAL A 82 -16.30 15.62 3.09
CA VAL A 82 -15.45 14.85 4.01
C VAL A 82 -14.51 15.78 4.78
N TYR A 83 -13.95 16.80 4.15
CA TYR A 83 -13.15 17.81 4.84
C TYR A 83 -13.93 18.53 5.95
N ASN A 84 -15.21 18.86 5.69
CA ASN A 84 -16.05 19.54 6.68
C ASN A 84 -16.43 18.65 7.88
N GLU A 85 -16.24 17.35 7.80
CA GLU A 85 -16.43 16.44 8.92
C GLU A 85 -15.23 16.44 9.87
N TYR A 86 -14.01 16.57 9.35
CA TYR A 86 -12.77 16.57 10.15
C TYR A 86 -12.33 17.98 10.55
N GLY A 87 -12.49 18.98 9.68
CA GLY A 87 -11.95 20.31 9.85
C GLY A 87 -12.41 21.05 11.11
N PRO A 88 -13.70 21.02 11.51
CA PRO A 88 -14.17 21.67 12.74
C PRO A 88 -13.54 21.10 14.00
N ASP A 89 -13.34 19.79 14.07
CA ASP A 89 -12.76 19.13 15.23
C ASP A 89 -11.24 19.39 15.34
N TYR A 90 -10.60 19.82 14.26
CA TYR A 90 -9.17 20.17 14.22
C TYR A 90 -8.90 21.67 14.46
N SER A 91 -9.96 22.50 14.60
CA SER A 91 -9.82 23.92 14.81
C SER A 91 -9.35 24.28 16.23
N ASP A 92 -8.74 25.47 16.41
CA ASP A 92 -8.37 25.99 17.74
C ASP A 92 -9.59 26.22 18.65
N GLU A 93 -10.81 26.22 18.09
CA GLU A 93 -12.07 26.34 18.81
C GLU A 93 -12.66 24.98 19.20
N SER A 94 -12.00 23.87 18.81
CA SER A 94 -12.42 22.52 19.15
C SER A 94 -12.17 22.21 20.62
N ASP A 95 -13.12 21.53 21.26
CA ASP A 95 -12.96 20.96 22.61
C ASP A 95 -12.09 19.69 22.65
N LEU A 96 -11.57 19.25 21.49
CA LEU A 96 -10.77 18.05 21.35
C LEU A 96 -9.37 18.23 21.93
N ASP A 97 -9.11 17.57 23.05
CA ASP A 97 -7.85 17.62 23.77
C ASP A 97 -6.97 16.41 23.40
N PRO A 98 -5.83 16.59 22.71
CA PRO A 98 -4.95 15.49 22.31
C PRO A 98 -4.46 14.62 23.48
N GLN A 99 -4.41 15.18 24.68
CA GLN A 99 -3.97 14.43 25.88
C GLN A 99 -5.08 13.58 26.50
N LYS A 100 -6.34 13.96 26.28
CA LYS A 100 -7.49 13.24 26.82
C LYS A 100 -8.07 12.23 25.84
N GLU A 101 -8.03 12.54 24.55
CA GLU A 101 -8.61 11.74 23.46
C GLU A 101 -7.58 11.53 22.33
N PRO A 102 -6.43 10.86 22.62
CA PRO A 102 -5.33 10.75 21.65
C PRO A 102 -5.73 9.98 20.37
N GLU A 103 -6.56 8.95 20.48
CA GLU A 103 -7.02 8.18 19.31
C GLU A 103 -7.91 9.01 18.40
N ARG A 104 -8.86 9.75 18.97
CA ARG A 104 -9.74 10.65 18.21
C ARG A 104 -8.95 11.79 17.60
N TRP A 105 -8.01 12.37 18.35
CA TRP A 105 -7.10 13.39 17.82
C TRP A 105 -6.32 12.86 16.60
N ASN A 106 -5.75 11.67 16.72
CA ASN A 106 -5.00 11.05 15.63
C ASN A 106 -5.87 10.84 14.38
N GLN A 107 -7.11 10.36 14.57
CA GLN A 107 -8.07 10.19 13.48
C GLN A 107 -8.37 11.52 12.79
N VAL A 108 -8.68 12.56 13.54
CA VAL A 108 -9.01 13.89 13.01
C VAL A 108 -7.80 14.51 12.32
N ALA A 109 -6.61 14.48 12.94
CA ALA A 109 -5.38 15.01 12.36
C ALA A 109 -5.01 14.30 11.04
N THR A 110 -5.12 12.98 11.01
CA THR A 110 -4.87 12.19 9.79
C THR A 110 -5.88 12.52 8.71
N GLY A 111 -7.18 12.59 9.05
CA GLY A 111 -8.24 12.95 8.11
C GLY A 111 -8.01 14.32 7.47
N VAL A 112 -7.69 15.34 8.28
CA VAL A 112 -7.38 16.69 7.78
C VAL A 112 -6.14 16.65 6.88
N THR A 113 -5.07 15.94 7.29
CA THR A 113 -3.84 15.83 6.49
C THR A 113 -4.09 15.24 5.11
N VAL A 114 -4.86 14.16 5.04
CA VAL A 114 -5.21 13.50 3.78
C VAL A 114 -6.06 14.42 2.92
N MET A 115 -7.08 15.03 3.49
CA MET A 115 -7.99 15.93 2.76
C MET A 115 -7.29 17.18 2.26
N ASP A 116 -6.40 17.79 3.07
CA ASP A 116 -5.59 18.94 2.63
C ASP A 116 -4.66 18.54 1.48
N SER A 117 -4.09 17.33 1.52
CA SER A 117 -3.25 16.82 0.45
C SER A 117 -4.00 16.72 -0.87
N LEU A 118 -5.21 16.15 -0.84
CA LEU A 118 -6.07 16.02 -2.02
C LEU A 118 -6.54 17.38 -2.52
N LEU A 119 -7.09 18.23 -1.64
CA LEU A 119 -7.65 19.54 -2.00
C LEU A 119 -6.58 20.50 -2.51
N CYS A 120 -5.39 20.54 -1.91
CA CYS A 120 -4.29 21.37 -2.39
C CYS A 120 -3.78 20.87 -3.74
N GLY A 121 -3.60 19.57 -3.86
CA GLY A 121 -3.12 18.96 -5.10
C GLY A 121 -4.05 19.22 -6.28
N VAL A 122 -5.36 19.06 -6.08
CA VAL A 122 -6.37 19.26 -7.14
C VAL A 122 -6.44 20.73 -7.59
N ARG A 123 -6.07 21.70 -6.75
CA ARG A 123 -6.04 23.13 -7.08
C ARG A 123 -4.77 23.59 -7.78
N ASP A 124 -3.77 22.73 -7.84
CA ASP A 124 -2.46 23.00 -8.44
C ASP A 124 -2.23 22.15 -9.71
N SER A 125 -1.00 21.87 -10.02
CA SER A 125 -0.63 20.99 -11.11
C SER A 125 -0.65 19.52 -10.67
N ILE A 126 -1.14 18.63 -11.54
CA ILE A 126 -1.10 17.17 -11.33
C ILE A 126 0.30 16.69 -10.93
N LYS A 127 1.35 17.29 -11.51
CA LYS A 127 2.74 16.96 -11.20
C LYS A 127 3.12 17.26 -9.75
N ASN A 128 2.44 18.20 -9.12
CA ASN A 128 2.72 18.65 -7.75
C ASN A 128 1.93 17.87 -6.68
N LEU A 129 1.03 16.99 -7.10
CA LEU A 129 0.19 16.19 -6.21
C LEU A 129 0.99 15.40 -5.17
N PRO A 130 2.04 14.64 -5.53
CA PRO A 130 2.86 13.91 -4.55
C PRO A 130 3.59 14.86 -3.60
N PHE A 131 4.01 16.03 -4.08
CA PHE A 131 4.67 17.05 -3.24
C PHE A 131 3.71 17.63 -2.20
N HIS A 132 2.45 17.89 -2.57
CA HIS A 132 1.43 18.34 -1.61
C HIS A 132 1.17 17.27 -0.54
N ALA A 133 1.06 16.01 -0.91
CA ALA A 133 0.89 14.93 0.04
C ALA A 133 2.06 14.83 1.02
N CYS A 134 3.29 14.85 0.52
CA CYS A 134 4.49 14.83 1.35
C CYS A 134 4.61 16.06 2.25
N TYR A 135 4.21 17.25 1.77
CA TYR A 135 4.24 18.49 2.54
C TYR A 135 3.28 18.42 3.71
N ASN A 136 2.04 18.05 3.49
CA ASN A 136 1.03 18.02 4.54
C ASN A 136 1.35 16.94 5.59
N VAL A 137 1.78 15.75 5.16
CA VAL A 137 2.20 14.69 6.10
C VAL A 137 3.40 15.14 6.95
N LYS A 138 4.36 15.87 6.38
CA LYS A 138 5.50 16.43 7.13
C LYS A 138 5.05 17.44 8.18
N ASP A 139 4.15 18.34 7.82
CA ASP A 139 3.71 19.40 8.74
C ASP A 139 2.97 18.87 9.96
N TYR A 140 2.39 17.67 9.85
CA TYR A 140 1.65 17.08 10.95
C TYR A 140 2.46 16.12 11.80
N GLU A 141 3.30 15.22 11.23
CA GLU A 141 3.94 14.21 12.07
C GLU A 141 5.27 13.63 11.56
N TRP A 142 5.48 13.52 10.25
CA TRP A 142 6.59 12.76 9.72
C TRP A 142 7.82 13.62 9.44
N SER A 143 9.00 13.07 9.76
CA SER A 143 10.25 13.66 9.34
C SER A 143 10.50 13.49 7.83
N TYR A 144 11.29 14.37 7.24
CA TYR A 144 11.72 14.23 5.84
C TYR A 144 12.38 12.89 5.54
N GLY A 145 13.15 12.36 6.50
CA GLY A 145 13.79 11.05 6.37
C GLY A 145 12.75 9.93 6.21
N ARG A 146 11.73 9.92 7.06
CA ARG A 146 10.64 8.93 7.00
C ARG A 146 9.84 9.04 5.70
N ILE A 147 9.52 10.26 5.26
CA ILE A 147 8.81 10.49 3.99
C ILE A 147 9.63 9.92 2.83
N ARG A 148 10.95 10.22 2.78
CA ARG A 148 11.84 9.74 1.74
C ARG A 148 11.90 8.21 1.73
N GLU A 149 12.10 7.58 2.87
CA GLU A 149 12.14 6.11 2.99
C GLU A 149 10.83 5.48 2.50
N SER A 150 9.69 6.09 2.82
CA SER A 150 8.37 5.61 2.34
C SER A 150 8.24 5.75 0.83
N ILE A 151 8.61 6.90 0.25
CA ILE A 151 8.59 7.12 -1.21
C ILE A 151 9.52 6.14 -1.94
N GLU A 152 10.74 5.96 -1.44
CA GLU A 152 11.71 5.01 -2.00
C GLU A 152 11.19 3.57 -1.89
N SER A 153 10.54 3.21 -0.78
CA SER A 153 9.91 1.89 -0.59
C SER A 153 8.75 1.66 -1.56
N LEU A 154 7.87 2.65 -1.74
CA LEU A 154 6.77 2.58 -2.71
C LEU A 154 7.29 2.47 -4.15
N ALA A 155 8.28 3.28 -4.52
CA ALA A 155 8.93 3.18 -5.82
C ALA A 155 9.61 1.82 -6.01
N TYR A 156 10.22 1.28 -4.97
CA TYR A 156 10.77 -0.08 -5.00
C TYR A 156 9.66 -1.12 -5.17
N ALA A 157 8.58 -1.04 -4.40
CA ALA A 157 7.44 -1.94 -4.52
C ALA A 157 6.81 -1.90 -5.94
N SER A 158 6.65 -0.71 -6.53
CA SER A 158 6.13 -0.58 -7.90
C SER A 158 7.06 -1.15 -8.97
N ARG A 159 8.37 -1.27 -8.67
CA ARG A 159 9.33 -1.97 -9.55
C ARG A 159 9.02 -3.45 -9.68
N PHE A 160 8.21 -4.03 -8.78
CA PHE A 160 7.88 -5.44 -8.87
C PHE A 160 7.16 -5.77 -10.17
N ARG A 161 6.20 -4.92 -10.61
CA ARG A 161 5.62 -5.07 -11.94
C ARG A 161 6.65 -4.79 -13.04
N HIS A 162 7.49 -3.78 -12.88
CA HIS A 162 8.53 -3.37 -13.83
C HIS A 162 9.85 -4.15 -13.66
N GLY A 163 10.06 -4.82 -12.54
CA GLY A 163 11.22 -5.67 -12.28
C GLY A 163 11.04 -7.12 -12.75
N LEU A 164 9.81 -7.52 -13.10
CA LEU A 164 9.56 -8.82 -13.72
C LEU A 164 9.86 -8.75 -15.22
N PRO A 165 10.37 -9.83 -15.83
CA PRO A 165 10.52 -9.89 -17.27
C PRO A 165 9.19 -9.62 -17.99
N PRO A 166 9.20 -8.88 -19.12
CA PRO A 166 7.98 -8.57 -19.86
C PRO A 166 7.14 -9.79 -20.24
N GLU A 167 7.79 -10.91 -20.50
CA GLU A 167 7.15 -12.19 -20.79
C GLU A 167 6.35 -12.73 -19.61
N LEU A 168 6.93 -12.68 -18.39
CA LEU A 168 6.23 -13.09 -17.18
C LEU A 168 5.06 -12.14 -16.86
N VAL A 169 5.25 -10.83 -17.03
CA VAL A 169 4.17 -9.83 -16.85
C VAL A 169 3.01 -10.15 -17.81
N ALA A 170 3.30 -10.41 -19.07
CA ALA A 170 2.26 -10.75 -20.07
C ALA A 170 1.48 -12.03 -19.70
N GLU A 171 2.15 -13.05 -19.17
CA GLU A 171 1.48 -14.29 -18.74
C GLU A 171 0.64 -14.07 -17.47
N ILE A 172 1.14 -13.26 -16.51
CA ILE A 172 0.35 -12.87 -15.34
C ILE A 172 -0.90 -12.09 -15.76
N ASP A 173 -0.75 -11.10 -16.66
CA ASP A 173 -1.86 -10.31 -17.18
C ASP A 173 -2.89 -11.20 -17.87
N ALA A 174 -2.47 -12.12 -18.73
CA ALA A 174 -3.36 -13.04 -19.44
C ALA A 174 -4.12 -13.97 -18.49
N ALA A 175 -3.42 -14.57 -17.54
CA ALA A 175 -4.05 -15.45 -16.54
C ALA A 175 -4.98 -14.67 -15.59
N THR A 176 -4.59 -13.46 -15.20
CA THR A 176 -5.41 -12.57 -14.34
C THR A 176 -6.68 -12.12 -15.06
N ALA A 177 -6.59 -11.78 -16.34
CA ALA A 177 -7.77 -11.41 -17.14
C ALA A 177 -8.81 -12.54 -17.22
N LYS A 178 -8.37 -13.81 -17.21
CA LYS A 178 -9.28 -14.98 -17.24
C LYS A 178 -9.83 -15.34 -15.86
N LEU A 179 -9.01 -15.26 -14.83
CA LEU A 179 -9.35 -15.77 -13.49
C LEU A 179 -9.85 -14.69 -12.53
N GLY A 180 -9.46 -13.46 -12.75
CA GLY A 180 -9.48 -12.39 -11.76
C GLY A 180 -8.30 -12.47 -10.79
N PRO A 181 -7.86 -11.32 -10.21
CA PRO A 181 -6.61 -11.25 -9.46
C PRO A 181 -6.57 -12.15 -8.21
N LEU A 182 -7.62 -12.13 -7.39
CA LEU A 182 -7.67 -12.95 -6.17
C LEU A 182 -7.78 -14.44 -6.47
N ARG A 183 -8.52 -14.83 -7.51
CA ARG A 183 -8.62 -16.23 -7.88
C ARG A 183 -7.31 -16.76 -8.48
N PHE A 184 -6.62 -15.92 -9.26
CA PHE A 184 -5.26 -16.21 -9.71
C PHE A 184 -4.35 -16.47 -8.49
N THR A 185 -4.28 -15.51 -7.58
CA THR A 185 -3.44 -15.57 -6.38
C THR A 185 -3.72 -16.81 -5.55
N LYS A 186 -4.99 -17.09 -5.22
CA LYS A 186 -5.37 -18.30 -4.49
C LYS A 186 -4.90 -19.58 -5.17
N LYS A 187 -5.18 -19.70 -6.47
CA LYS A 187 -4.83 -20.89 -7.23
C LYS A 187 -3.32 -21.08 -7.33
N PHE A 188 -2.58 -19.97 -7.53
CA PHE A 188 -1.13 -19.98 -7.60
C PHE A 188 -0.51 -20.40 -6.26
N LEU A 189 -0.94 -19.78 -5.15
CA LEU A 189 -0.43 -20.09 -3.80
C LEU A 189 -0.78 -21.53 -3.36
N HIS A 190 -2.01 -21.99 -3.60
CA HIS A 190 -2.38 -23.37 -3.32
C HIS A 190 -1.53 -24.38 -4.12
N ASN A 191 -1.31 -24.10 -5.40
CA ASN A 191 -0.44 -24.96 -6.23
C ASN A 191 1.02 -24.94 -5.74
N HIS A 192 1.50 -23.78 -5.25
CA HIS A 192 2.83 -23.72 -4.64
C HIS A 192 2.92 -24.59 -3.38
N LEU A 193 1.93 -24.49 -2.48
CA LEU A 193 1.88 -25.34 -1.28
C LEU A 193 1.81 -26.84 -1.64
N LEU A 194 0.99 -27.20 -2.63
CA LEU A 194 0.89 -28.60 -3.10
C LEU A 194 2.21 -29.15 -3.66
N ASP A 195 2.98 -28.35 -4.38
CA ASP A 195 4.30 -28.74 -4.89
C ASP A 195 5.28 -29.10 -3.75
N HIS A 196 5.02 -28.59 -2.55
CA HIS A 196 5.77 -28.88 -1.33
C HIS A 196 5.08 -29.90 -0.41
N GLY A 197 4.03 -30.59 -0.91
CA GLY A 197 3.29 -31.60 -0.15
C GLY A 197 2.38 -31.03 0.95
N ILE A 198 2.12 -29.71 0.94
CA ILE A 198 1.30 -29.04 1.93
C ILE A 198 -0.14 -28.94 1.39
N CYS A 199 -1.08 -29.64 2.01
CA CYS A 199 -2.48 -29.70 1.60
C CYS A 199 -3.45 -29.36 2.73
N SER A 200 -2.95 -28.89 3.87
CA SER A 200 -3.75 -28.50 5.05
C SER A 200 -2.94 -27.62 5.98
N GLY A 201 -3.57 -27.05 7.00
CA GLY A 201 -2.95 -26.25 8.05
C GLY A 201 -3.23 -24.76 7.91
N GLU A 202 -2.73 -23.98 8.86
CA GLU A 202 -3.07 -22.56 9.03
C GLU A 202 -2.78 -21.71 7.78
N VAL A 203 -1.64 -21.93 7.11
CA VAL A 203 -1.28 -21.17 5.89
C VAL A 203 -2.19 -21.56 4.72
N TRP A 204 -2.53 -22.84 4.58
CA TRP A 204 -3.48 -23.31 3.58
C TRP A 204 -4.86 -22.65 3.76
N GLU A 205 -5.33 -22.56 5.01
CA GLU A 205 -6.59 -21.91 5.36
C GLU A 205 -6.56 -20.41 5.06
N CYS A 206 -5.46 -19.72 5.38
CA CYS A 206 -5.30 -18.31 5.03
C CYS A 206 -5.42 -18.08 3.51
N VAL A 207 -4.80 -18.94 2.69
CA VAL A 207 -4.97 -18.84 1.23
C VAL A 207 -6.42 -19.11 0.81
N ALA A 208 -7.10 -20.07 1.42
CA ALA A 208 -8.49 -20.39 1.11
C ALA A 208 -9.44 -19.24 1.46
N GLU A 209 -9.18 -18.51 2.54
CA GLU A 209 -9.98 -17.39 3.02
C GLU A 209 -9.69 -16.06 2.30
N LEU A 210 -8.58 -15.96 1.55
CA LEU A 210 -8.22 -14.74 0.84
C LEU A 210 -9.38 -14.23 -0.04
N SER A 211 -9.84 -13.01 0.18
CA SER A 211 -10.95 -12.36 -0.51
C SER A 211 -10.83 -10.84 -0.37
N GLU A 212 -11.60 -10.08 -1.10
CA GLU A 212 -11.66 -8.62 -0.93
C GLU A 212 -12.06 -8.21 0.50
N PHE A 213 -12.92 -9.01 1.13
CA PHE A 213 -13.30 -8.79 2.52
C PHE A 213 -12.15 -9.09 3.49
N SER A 214 -11.47 -10.24 3.33
CA SER A 214 -10.35 -10.60 4.22
C SER A 214 -9.16 -9.65 4.09
N CYS A 215 -8.97 -9.04 2.92
CA CYS A 215 -7.92 -8.02 2.73
C CYS A 215 -8.12 -6.77 3.61
N LYS A 216 -9.33 -6.52 4.08
CA LYS A 216 -9.70 -5.41 4.97
C LYS A 216 -9.98 -5.87 6.42
N ASP A 217 -9.90 -7.16 6.70
CA ASP A 217 -10.20 -7.73 8.01
C ASP A 217 -8.94 -7.77 8.89
N SER A 218 -8.92 -6.92 9.91
CA SER A 218 -7.81 -6.85 10.87
C SER A 218 -7.52 -8.18 11.57
N SER A 219 -8.52 -9.05 11.76
CA SER A 219 -8.32 -10.37 12.37
C SER A 219 -7.58 -11.32 11.42
N TYR A 220 -7.86 -11.24 10.12
CA TYR A 220 -7.17 -12.00 9.09
C TYR A 220 -5.72 -11.51 8.94
N ILE A 221 -5.52 -10.20 8.87
CA ILE A 221 -4.19 -9.58 8.79
C ILE A 221 -3.35 -9.94 10.02
N GLY A 222 -3.90 -9.77 11.23
CA GLY A 222 -3.20 -10.11 12.48
C GLY A 222 -2.83 -11.60 12.56
N ARG A 223 -3.64 -12.51 12.00
CA ARG A 223 -3.30 -13.93 11.91
C ARG A 223 -2.13 -14.17 10.96
N LEU A 224 -2.09 -13.51 9.81
CA LEU A 224 -0.96 -13.61 8.87
C LEU A 224 0.34 -13.08 9.48
N GLU A 225 0.29 -11.95 10.18
CA GLU A 225 1.45 -11.39 10.88
C GLU A 225 1.98 -12.32 11.97
N GLN A 226 1.08 -12.95 12.73
CA GLN A 226 1.47 -13.94 13.75
C GLN A 226 2.13 -15.18 13.11
N LEU A 227 1.61 -15.64 11.97
CA LEU A 227 2.21 -16.75 11.22
C LEU A 227 3.57 -16.35 10.63
N SER A 228 3.70 -15.15 10.06
CA SER A 228 4.99 -14.64 9.59
C SER A 228 6.01 -14.65 10.71
N LYS A 229 5.69 -14.06 11.84
CA LYS A 229 6.57 -14.02 13.01
C LYS A 229 6.97 -15.41 13.49
N LYS A 230 6.02 -16.35 13.58
CA LYS A 230 6.27 -17.73 13.99
C LYS A 230 7.28 -18.42 13.06
N TYR A 231 7.07 -18.31 11.74
CA TYR A 231 7.95 -18.98 10.78
C TYR A 231 9.31 -18.28 10.64
N ASP A 232 9.38 -16.95 10.82
CA ASP A 232 10.64 -16.23 10.89
C ASP A 232 11.45 -16.63 12.13
N GLU A 233 10.81 -16.77 13.30
CA GLU A 233 11.45 -17.26 14.51
C GLU A 233 11.96 -18.70 14.34
N ASP A 234 11.17 -19.58 13.74
CA ASP A 234 11.55 -20.95 13.42
C ASP A 234 12.76 -20.97 12.48
N TYR A 235 12.75 -20.16 11.41
CA TYR A 235 13.86 -20.06 10.45
C TYR A 235 15.15 -19.51 11.08
N CYS A 236 15.04 -18.54 11.96
CA CYS A 236 16.17 -17.89 12.63
C CYS A 236 16.65 -18.63 13.89
N SER A 237 15.95 -19.66 14.34
CA SER A 237 16.25 -20.38 15.59
C SER A 237 17.60 -21.11 15.61
N GLY A 238 18.27 -21.24 14.45
CA GLY A 238 19.52 -21.99 14.32
C GLY A 238 19.37 -23.50 14.49
N ILE A 239 18.15 -24.02 14.42
CA ILE A 239 17.86 -25.46 14.40
C ILE A 239 18.37 -26.02 13.07
N ASP A 240 19.12 -27.13 13.11
CA ASP A 240 19.48 -27.89 11.92
C ASP A 240 18.24 -28.62 11.37
N TYR A 241 17.56 -27.97 10.43
CA TYR A 241 16.45 -28.60 9.72
C TYR A 241 16.93 -29.60 8.69
N GLU A 242 16.24 -30.72 8.61
CA GLU A 242 16.38 -31.61 7.45
C GLU A 242 15.97 -30.85 6.16
N PRO A 243 16.62 -31.13 5.01
CA PRO A 243 16.35 -30.35 3.77
C PRO A 243 14.88 -30.25 3.37
N GLU A 244 14.08 -31.29 3.61
CA GLU A 244 12.64 -31.30 3.30
C GLU A 244 11.84 -30.42 4.28
N GLN A 245 12.22 -30.38 5.55
CA GLN A 245 11.61 -29.49 6.55
C GLN A 245 11.90 -28.02 6.21
N LEU A 246 13.15 -27.73 5.81
CA LEU A 246 13.52 -26.38 5.39
C LEU A 246 12.74 -25.92 4.14
N LYS A 247 12.55 -26.80 3.16
CA LYS A 247 11.73 -26.49 1.97
C LYS A 247 10.29 -26.20 2.34
N THR A 248 9.71 -26.97 3.26
CA THR A 248 8.34 -26.76 3.74
C THR A 248 8.22 -25.42 4.48
N LEU A 249 9.18 -25.09 5.33
CA LEU A 249 9.24 -23.82 6.05
C LEU A 249 9.33 -22.63 5.09
N VAL A 250 10.25 -22.68 4.14
CA VAL A 250 10.40 -21.63 3.11
C VAL A 250 9.13 -21.48 2.26
N ALA A 251 8.44 -22.57 1.93
CA ALA A 251 7.19 -22.50 1.19
C ALA A 251 6.09 -21.78 1.98
N HIS A 252 5.97 -22.03 3.28
CA HIS A 252 5.04 -21.30 4.13
C HIS A 252 5.36 -19.80 4.18
N MET A 253 6.64 -19.45 4.42
CA MET A 253 7.09 -18.06 4.48
C MET A 253 6.80 -17.33 3.17
N SER A 254 7.09 -17.92 2.03
CA SER A 254 6.85 -17.33 0.71
C SER A 254 5.36 -17.05 0.45
N VAL A 255 4.49 -17.96 0.87
CA VAL A 255 3.03 -17.79 0.73
C VAL A 255 2.54 -16.64 1.60
N ILE A 256 2.95 -16.61 2.87
CA ILE A 256 2.57 -15.54 3.80
C ILE A 256 3.08 -14.19 3.30
N ASP A 257 4.34 -14.12 2.90
CA ASP A 257 4.95 -12.90 2.36
C ASP A 257 4.23 -12.41 1.09
N GLY A 258 3.89 -13.34 0.18
CA GLY A 258 3.11 -13.00 -1.02
C GLY A 258 1.72 -12.42 -0.71
N ILE A 259 1.03 -12.92 0.32
CA ILE A 259 -0.24 -12.36 0.76
C ILE A 259 -0.02 -11.00 1.43
N LEU A 260 0.89 -10.90 2.40
CA LEU A 260 1.13 -9.66 3.15
C LEU A 260 1.55 -8.50 2.25
N ARG A 261 2.41 -8.75 1.27
CA ARG A 261 2.80 -7.73 0.26
C ARG A 261 1.60 -7.27 -0.56
N GLY A 262 0.70 -8.19 -0.93
CA GLY A 262 -0.51 -7.87 -1.68
C GLY A 262 -1.53 -7.05 -0.88
N LEU A 263 -1.60 -7.26 0.46
CA LEU A 263 -2.53 -6.52 1.33
C LEU A 263 -2.22 -5.03 1.41
N GLY A 264 -0.96 -4.61 1.15
CA GLY A 264 -0.56 -3.20 1.14
C GLY A 264 -0.88 -2.45 -0.15
N GLY A 265 -1.52 -3.11 -1.14
CA GLY A 265 -1.76 -2.53 -2.46
C GLY A 265 -3.13 -2.87 -3.05
N PRO A 266 -3.40 -2.39 -4.28
CA PRO A 266 -4.61 -2.72 -5.01
C PRO A 266 -4.72 -4.23 -5.26
N VAL A 267 -5.95 -4.75 -5.27
CA VAL A 267 -6.23 -6.18 -5.50
C VAL A 267 -5.64 -6.68 -6.84
N GLU A 268 -5.57 -5.81 -7.83
CA GLU A 268 -5.01 -6.06 -9.15
C GLU A 268 -3.51 -6.36 -9.12
N GLU A 269 -2.79 -5.89 -8.10
CA GLU A 269 -1.34 -6.09 -7.94
C GLU A 269 -0.99 -7.39 -7.21
N PHE A 270 -1.95 -8.05 -6.55
CA PHE A 270 -1.72 -9.32 -5.83
C PHE A 270 -1.00 -10.38 -6.65
N PRO A 271 -1.34 -10.63 -7.93
CA PRO A 271 -0.64 -11.61 -8.75
C PRO A 271 0.86 -11.35 -8.88
N TYR A 272 1.25 -10.08 -9.02
CA TYR A 272 2.65 -9.68 -9.18
C TYR A 272 3.42 -9.83 -7.86
N HIS A 273 2.85 -9.35 -6.75
CA HIS A 273 3.43 -9.51 -5.41
C HIS A 273 3.65 -10.98 -5.05
N THR A 274 2.67 -11.81 -5.38
CA THR A 274 2.75 -13.26 -5.16
C THR A 274 3.86 -13.91 -5.97
N CYS A 275 3.95 -13.60 -7.26
CA CYS A 275 5.02 -14.11 -8.11
C CYS A 275 6.40 -13.62 -7.65
N TYR A 276 6.48 -12.38 -7.17
CA TYR A 276 7.72 -11.83 -6.65
C TYR A 276 8.19 -12.51 -5.36
N ALA A 277 7.28 -12.80 -4.43
CA ALA A 277 7.61 -13.54 -3.21
C ALA A 277 8.21 -14.94 -3.53
N MET A 278 7.80 -15.55 -4.64
CA MET A 278 8.37 -16.81 -5.09
C MET A 278 9.81 -16.64 -5.64
N LEU A 279 10.11 -15.51 -6.28
CA LEU A 279 11.49 -15.20 -6.72
C LEU A 279 12.44 -15.06 -5.54
N ASP A 280 12.02 -14.36 -4.48
CA ASP A 280 12.78 -14.25 -3.23
C ASP A 280 13.06 -15.65 -2.62
N SER A 281 12.19 -16.63 -2.90
CA SER A 281 12.33 -18.04 -2.52
C SER A 281 13.15 -18.87 -3.49
N ARG A 282 13.97 -18.24 -4.34
CA ARG A 282 14.89 -18.85 -5.31
C ARG A 282 14.22 -19.57 -6.50
N TRP A 283 13.00 -19.21 -6.84
CA TRP A 283 12.44 -19.60 -8.13
C TRP A 283 13.08 -18.77 -9.24
N ASP A 284 13.38 -19.41 -10.36
CA ASP A 284 13.76 -18.69 -11.58
C ASP A 284 12.53 -18.23 -12.38
N PHE A 285 12.74 -17.33 -13.31
CA PHE A 285 11.67 -16.78 -14.13
C PHE A 285 10.99 -17.81 -15.02
N ASP A 286 11.75 -18.77 -15.56
CA ASP A 286 11.21 -19.82 -16.45
C ASP A 286 10.23 -20.70 -15.68
N LYS A 287 10.58 -21.08 -14.45
CA LYS A 287 9.72 -21.85 -13.56
C LYS A 287 8.44 -21.09 -13.20
N LEU A 288 8.53 -19.75 -12.97
CA LEU A 288 7.36 -18.93 -12.72
C LEU A 288 6.44 -18.85 -13.94
N ILE A 289 6.99 -18.64 -15.12
CA ILE A 289 6.24 -18.61 -16.38
C ILE A 289 5.51 -19.95 -16.59
N GLU A 290 6.18 -21.08 -16.44
CA GLU A 290 5.56 -22.39 -16.54
C GLU A 290 4.42 -22.58 -15.53
N LYS A 291 4.64 -22.11 -14.29
CA LYS A 291 3.64 -22.24 -13.24
C LYS A 291 2.41 -21.35 -13.51
N VAL A 292 2.62 -20.11 -13.95
CA VAL A 292 1.53 -19.20 -14.33
C VAL A 292 0.72 -19.79 -15.48
N LYS A 293 1.37 -20.31 -16.53
CA LYS A 293 0.68 -20.99 -17.65
C LYS A 293 -0.12 -22.20 -17.21
N SER A 294 0.35 -22.93 -16.21
CA SER A 294 -0.38 -24.10 -15.68
C SER A 294 -1.65 -23.75 -14.92
N LEU A 295 -1.92 -22.48 -14.63
CA LEU A 295 -3.14 -22.03 -13.96
C LEU A 295 -4.35 -21.95 -14.91
N GLU A 296 -4.12 -21.92 -16.21
CA GLU A 296 -5.18 -21.87 -17.20
C GLU A 296 -5.90 -23.22 -17.30
#